data_eafcdbbbd85a21d3af10788308fabd5f
#
_entry.id   eafcdbbbd85a21d3af10788308fabd5f
#
_cell.length_a   1.000
_cell.length_b   1.000
_cell.length_c   1.000
_cell.angle_alpha   90.00
_cell.angle_beta   90.00
_cell.angle_gamma   90.00
#
_symmetry.space_group_name_H-M   'P 1'
#
loop_
_entity.id
_entity.type
_entity.pdbx_description
1 polymer ?
#
loop_
_entity_poly.entity_id
_entity_poly.type
_entity_poly.pdbx_seq_one_letter_code
_entity_poly.pdbx_strand_id
1 'polypeptide(L)'
;KEEKVVAVAGVIDGTEKEASAEIHYKKEIVPVKGPKKKVGYFPLGQVRLKEGTLYYKYQKLMEEYLLGIDDDQMLYNFRKATGLDTKGAPPMTGWDEESCKLKGHTTGHYLSGIALAFAATGNLKFLDKVNYMVAELKKCQDAFAATGKYHRGFLSAYSEEQFDLLEVYTKYPEIWAPYYTLDKIMSGLYD
;
A
#
# COMPACT_ATOMS: atom_id res chain seq x y z
N LYS A 1 -10.15 -25.15 -13.20
CA LYS A 1 -9.46 -24.42 -14.28
C LYS A 1 -7.99 -24.41 -13.92
N GLU A 2 -7.17 -25.01 -14.77
CA GLU A 2 -5.70 -24.95 -14.65
C GLU A 2 -5.24 -23.58 -15.17
N GLU A 3 -4.49 -22.85 -14.37
CA GLU A 3 -3.81 -21.63 -14.80
C GLU A 3 -2.38 -21.99 -15.20
N LYS A 4 -2.00 -21.64 -16.41
CA LYS A 4 -0.63 -21.78 -16.92
C LYS A 4 0.17 -20.56 -16.50
N VAL A 5 1.25 -20.75 -15.76
CA VAL A 5 2.25 -19.72 -15.51
C VAL A 5 3.50 -20.08 -16.32
N VAL A 6 3.88 -19.21 -17.24
CA VAL A 6 5.14 -19.34 -17.97
C VAL A 6 6.18 -18.51 -17.23
N ALA A 7 7.15 -19.18 -16.61
CA ALA A 7 8.31 -18.52 -16.03
C ALA A 7 9.43 -18.48 -17.07
N VAL A 8 9.88 -17.29 -17.45
CA VAL A 8 11.08 -17.08 -18.27
C VAL A 8 12.28 -17.03 -17.33
N ALA A 9 13.15 -18.03 -17.36
CA ALA A 9 14.40 -18.01 -16.60
C ALA A 9 15.43 -17.16 -17.36
N GLY A 10 16.08 -16.23 -16.65
CA GLY A 10 17.03 -15.27 -17.19
C GLY A 10 18.33 -15.89 -17.68
N VAL A 11 19.05 -15.14 -18.49
CA VAL A 11 20.33 -15.44 -19.14
C VAL A 11 21.43 -15.62 -18.11
N ILE A 12 22.04 -16.80 -18.09
CA ILE A 12 23.34 -17.04 -17.46
C ILE A 12 24.33 -17.33 -18.60
N ASP A 13 25.30 -16.46 -18.85
CA ASP A 13 26.41 -16.63 -19.82
C ASP A 13 26.35 -15.97 -21.20
N GLY A 14 25.45 -15.03 -21.44
CA GLY A 14 25.43 -14.25 -22.71
C GLY A 14 24.97 -15.01 -23.96
N THR A 15 24.41 -16.21 -23.83
CA THR A 15 23.69 -16.90 -24.89
C THR A 15 22.21 -17.03 -24.54
N GLU A 16 21.35 -16.45 -25.39
CA GLU A 16 19.90 -16.61 -25.26
C GLU A 16 19.54 -18.09 -25.45
N LYS A 17 19.27 -18.78 -24.37
CA LYS A 17 18.53 -20.03 -24.37
C LYS A 17 17.17 -19.77 -23.75
N GLU A 18 16.13 -19.77 -24.56
CA GLU A 18 14.76 -19.86 -24.06
C GLU A 18 14.57 -21.22 -23.37
N ALA A 19 14.59 -21.21 -22.05
CA ALA A 19 14.12 -22.34 -21.27
C ALA A 19 12.70 -22.02 -20.82
N SER A 20 11.70 -22.52 -21.55
CA SER A 20 10.32 -22.49 -21.09
C SER A 20 10.08 -23.70 -20.16
N ALA A 21 9.90 -23.43 -18.88
CA ALA A 21 9.38 -24.42 -17.94
C ALA A 21 7.87 -24.22 -17.80
N GLU A 22 7.06 -25.19 -18.20
CA GLU A 22 5.63 -25.19 -17.88
C GLU A 22 5.47 -25.66 -16.43
N ILE A 23 5.15 -24.73 -15.53
CA ILE A 23 4.78 -25.05 -14.15
C ILE A 23 3.27 -25.26 -14.12
N HIS A 24 2.83 -26.51 -13.98
CA HIS A 24 1.44 -26.82 -13.75
C HIS A 24 1.09 -26.59 -12.28
N TYR A 25 0.37 -25.51 -11.99
CA TYR A 25 -0.19 -25.25 -10.67
C TYR A 25 -1.52 -25.99 -10.54
N LYS A 26 -1.56 -27.07 -9.75
CA LYS A 26 -2.82 -27.53 -9.18
C LYS A 26 -3.15 -26.64 -7.99
N LYS A 27 -4.13 -25.77 -8.14
CA LYS A 27 -4.69 -25.00 -7.04
C LYS A 27 -5.59 -25.90 -6.18
N GLU A 28 -5.02 -26.88 -5.50
CA GLU A 28 -5.64 -27.44 -4.33
C GLU A 28 -5.34 -26.50 -3.17
N ILE A 29 -6.28 -25.61 -2.90
CA ILE A 29 -6.32 -24.94 -1.59
C ILE A 29 -6.70 -26.03 -0.59
N VAL A 30 -5.70 -26.78 -0.13
CA VAL A 30 -5.87 -27.62 1.05
C VAL A 30 -6.02 -26.65 2.21
N PRO A 31 -7.21 -26.57 2.85
CA PRO A 31 -7.33 -25.74 4.04
C PRO A 31 -6.36 -26.28 5.07
N VAL A 32 -5.25 -25.58 5.28
CA VAL A 32 -4.34 -25.89 6.38
C VAL A 32 -5.16 -25.66 7.65
N LYS A 33 -5.63 -26.76 8.27
CA LYS A 33 -6.19 -26.67 9.62
C LYS A 33 -5.06 -26.24 10.55
N GLY A 34 -4.89 -24.93 10.67
CA GLY A 34 -4.02 -24.37 11.69
C GLY A 34 -4.43 -24.87 13.09
N PRO A 35 -3.52 -24.89 14.04
CA PRO A 35 -3.84 -25.26 15.41
C PRO A 35 -5.02 -24.40 15.88
N LYS A 36 -6.04 -25.05 16.51
CA LYS A 36 -7.16 -24.32 17.09
C LYS A 36 -6.61 -23.31 18.09
N LYS A 37 -6.78 -22.02 17.78
CA LYS A 37 -6.40 -20.95 18.71
C LYS A 37 -7.19 -21.16 20.01
N LYS A 38 -6.51 -21.37 21.11
CA LYS A 38 -7.13 -21.51 22.45
C LYS A 38 -7.54 -20.16 23.04
N VAL A 39 -6.90 -19.08 22.58
CA VAL A 39 -7.13 -17.70 23.01
C VAL A 39 -7.21 -16.83 21.77
N GLY A 40 -8.19 -15.96 21.71
CA GLY A 40 -8.36 -14.92 20.71
C GLY A 40 -8.35 -13.53 21.35
N TYR A 41 -8.16 -12.50 20.56
CA TYR A 41 -8.33 -11.10 20.96
C TYR A 41 -9.68 -10.58 20.51
N PHE A 42 -10.20 -9.59 21.20
CA PHE A 42 -11.41 -8.91 20.78
C PHE A 42 -11.14 -8.05 19.54
N PRO A 43 -12.01 -8.06 18.53
CA PRO A 43 -11.96 -7.08 17.45
C PRO A 43 -12.00 -5.65 17.99
N LEU A 44 -11.32 -4.71 17.35
CA LEU A 44 -11.28 -3.30 17.77
C LEU A 44 -12.67 -2.70 17.99
N GLY A 45 -13.65 -3.07 17.15
CA GLY A 45 -15.04 -2.62 17.27
C GLY A 45 -15.78 -3.09 18.53
N GLN A 46 -15.25 -4.09 19.25
CA GLN A 46 -15.86 -4.62 20.48
C GLN A 46 -15.22 -4.05 21.75
N VAL A 47 -14.13 -3.29 21.63
CA VAL A 47 -13.43 -2.67 22.77
C VAL A 47 -13.63 -1.16 22.71
N ARG A 48 -14.02 -0.58 23.83
CA ARG A 48 -14.15 0.88 23.96
C ARG A 48 -13.35 1.35 25.17
N LEU A 49 -12.58 2.40 24.98
CA LEU A 49 -11.86 3.03 26.08
C LEU A 49 -12.85 3.80 26.96
N LYS A 50 -12.71 3.68 28.24
CA LYS A 50 -13.58 4.34 29.22
C LYS A 50 -13.25 5.83 29.28
N GLU A 51 -14.27 6.66 29.16
CA GLU A 51 -14.16 8.12 29.34
C GLU A 51 -13.52 8.48 30.69
N GLY A 52 -12.77 9.58 30.69
CA GLY A 52 -12.05 10.05 31.87
C GLY A 52 -10.73 9.32 32.16
N THR A 53 -10.40 8.27 31.42
CA THR A 53 -9.10 7.59 31.53
C THR A 53 -8.01 8.26 30.68
N LEU A 54 -6.75 8.08 31.06
CA LEU A 54 -5.60 8.57 30.31
C LEU A 54 -5.59 8.03 28.88
N TYR A 55 -5.92 6.76 28.67
CA TYR A 55 -5.96 6.13 27.35
C TYR A 55 -7.05 6.73 26.46
N TYR A 56 -8.22 7.03 27.00
CA TYR A 56 -9.28 7.74 26.27
C TYR A 56 -8.82 9.15 25.84
N LYS A 57 -8.12 9.88 26.72
CA LYS A 57 -7.53 11.18 26.39
C LYS A 57 -6.57 11.05 25.19
N TYR A 58 -5.68 10.07 25.19
CA TYR A 58 -4.73 9.87 24.08
C TYR A 58 -5.45 9.46 22.80
N GLN A 59 -6.50 8.65 22.88
CA GLN A 59 -7.33 8.34 21.72
C GLN A 59 -7.92 9.60 21.11
N LYS A 60 -8.44 10.53 21.92
CA LYS A 60 -8.99 11.79 21.42
C LYS A 60 -7.94 12.67 20.76
N LEU A 61 -6.76 12.77 21.32
CA LEU A 61 -5.64 13.50 20.70
C LEU A 61 -5.24 12.87 19.35
N MET A 62 -5.24 11.54 19.26
CA MET A 62 -4.97 10.83 18.02
C MET A 62 -6.08 11.08 16.98
N GLU A 63 -7.35 11.05 17.39
CA GLU A 63 -8.47 11.38 16.51
C GLU A 63 -8.32 12.80 15.92
N GLU A 64 -8.05 13.79 16.76
CA GLU A 64 -7.83 15.19 16.34
C GLU A 64 -6.67 15.29 15.34
N TYR A 65 -5.55 14.65 15.65
CA TYR A 65 -4.38 14.63 14.77
C TYR A 65 -4.70 14.03 13.41
N LEU A 66 -5.27 12.83 13.37
CA LEU A 66 -5.57 12.14 12.11
C LEU A 66 -6.65 12.85 11.29
N LEU A 67 -7.65 13.45 11.93
CA LEU A 67 -8.68 14.24 11.25
C LEU A 67 -8.12 15.57 10.70
N GLY A 68 -7.08 16.11 11.32
CA GLY A 68 -6.41 17.33 10.86
C GLY A 68 -5.45 17.15 9.70
N ILE A 69 -5.09 15.90 9.34
CA ILE A 69 -4.22 15.64 8.20
C ILE A 69 -4.97 15.91 6.89
N ASP A 70 -4.30 16.57 5.96
CA ASP A 70 -4.82 16.85 4.62
C ASP A 70 -4.70 15.59 3.73
N ASP A 71 -5.84 15.05 3.32
CA ASP A 71 -5.92 13.88 2.46
C ASP A 71 -5.30 14.12 1.07
N ASP A 72 -5.48 15.31 0.52
CA ASP A 72 -4.92 15.65 -0.80
C ASP A 72 -3.40 15.76 -0.75
N GLN A 73 -2.83 16.22 0.36
CA GLN A 73 -1.38 16.18 0.58
C GLN A 73 -0.88 14.72 0.70
N MET A 74 -1.59 13.86 1.44
CA MET A 74 -1.23 12.44 1.51
C MET A 74 -1.27 11.76 0.14
N LEU A 75 -2.13 12.18 -0.77
CA LEU A 75 -2.27 11.66 -2.13
C LEU A 75 -1.30 12.30 -3.14
N TYR A 76 -0.59 13.36 -2.75
CA TYR A 76 0.23 14.16 -3.65
C TYR A 76 1.16 13.31 -4.53
N ASN A 77 1.98 12.47 -3.93
CA ASN A 77 2.98 11.67 -4.64
C ASN A 77 2.35 10.64 -5.59
N PHE A 78 1.22 10.05 -5.23
CA PHE A 78 0.51 9.08 -6.08
C PHE A 78 -0.09 9.77 -7.31
N ARG A 79 -0.72 10.94 -7.12
CA ARG A 79 -1.23 11.75 -8.24
C ARG A 79 -0.11 12.25 -9.15
N LYS A 80 0.98 12.73 -8.55
CA LYS A 80 2.15 13.21 -9.30
C LYS A 80 2.75 12.11 -10.17
N ALA A 81 2.94 10.90 -9.62
CA ALA A 81 3.49 9.76 -10.34
C ALA A 81 2.63 9.32 -11.54
N THR A 82 1.32 9.56 -11.47
CA THR A 82 0.36 9.19 -12.53
C THR A 82 -0.02 10.35 -13.44
N GLY A 83 0.50 11.55 -13.21
CA GLY A 83 0.16 12.75 -13.99
C GLY A 83 -1.23 13.31 -13.68
N LEU A 84 -1.88 12.86 -12.61
CA LEU A 84 -3.15 13.41 -12.17
C LEU A 84 -2.96 14.75 -11.43
N ASP A 85 -4.03 15.56 -11.43
CA ASP A 85 -4.05 16.84 -10.71
C ASP A 85 -3.89 16.63 -9.21
N THR A 86 -2.92 17.31 -8.60
CA THR A 86 -2.65 17.30 -7.16
C THR A 86 -3.66 18.11 -6.35
N LYS A 87 -4.63 18.74 -7.00
CA LYS A 87 -5.68 19.61 -6.42
C LYS A 87 -5.12 20.78 -5.61
N GLY A 88 -3.96 21.28 -6.01
CA GLY A 88 -3.29 22.39 -5.33
C GLY A 88 -2.69 22.03 -3.97
N ALA A 89 -2.66 20.75 -3.60
CA ALA A 89 -2.03 20.31 -2.37
C ALA A 89 -0.52 20.58 -2.39
N PRO A 90 0.08 20.96 -1.24
CA PRO A 90 1.52 21.13 -1.15
C PRO A 90 2.23 19.78 -1.28
N PRO A 91 3.47 19.75 -1.81
CA PRO A 91 4.27 18.53 -1.88
C PRO A 91 4.53 17.97 -0.47
N MET A 92 4.75 16.66 -0.41
CA MET A 92 5.22 15.99 0.80
C MET A 92 6.66 16.37 1.11
N THR A 93 7.07 16.21 2.35
CA THR A 93 8.42 16.54 2.84
C THR A 93 9.09 15.33 3.49
N GLY A 94 10.37 15.47 3.84
CA GLY A 94 11.15 14.43 4.51
C GLY A 94 11.29 13.17 3.65
N TRP A 95 11.00 12.02 4.21
CA TRP A 95 11.12 10.75 3.49
C TRP A 95 10.04 10.53 2.43
N ASP A 96 9.05 11.39 2.36
CA ASP A 96 8.03 11.43 1.29
C ASP A 96 8.23 12.58 0.29
N GLU A 97 9.33 13.33 0.36
CA GLU A 97 9.63 14.35 -0.67
C GLU A 97 9.78 13.72 -2.06
N GLU A 98 9.54 14.49 -3.12
CA GLU A 98 9.48 13.99 -4.50
C GLU A 98 10.75 13.23 -4.94
N SER A 99 11.92 13.64 -4.45
CA SER A 99 13.22 13.00 -4.76
C SER A 99 13.46 11.70 -4.00
N CYS A 100 12.77 11.49 -2.88
CA CYS A 100 13.00 10.35 -1.99
C CYS A 100 12.44 9.05 -2.58
N LYS A 101 13.24 7.98 -2.51
CA LYS A 101 12.87 6.64 -3.00
C LYS A 101 11.99 5.84 -2.01
N LEU A 102 11.58 6.46 -0.89
CA LEU A 102 10.58 5.93 0.05
C LEU A 102 9.22 6.62 -0.06
N LYS A 103 9.09 7.61 -0.95
CA LYS A 103 7.84 8.38 -1.07
C LYS A 103 6.63 7.47 -1.27
N GLY A 104 5.54 7.82 -0.61
CA GLY A 104 4.28 7.06 -0.61
C GLY A 104 4.09 6.12 0.58
N HIS A 105 5.14 5.88 1.40
CA HIS A 105 5.00 5.01 2.57
C HIS A 105 4.12 5.63 3.65
N THR A 106 4.23 6.94 3.89
CA THR A 106 3.40 7.65 4.88
C THR A 106 1.92 7.60 4.49
N THR A 107 1.60 7.66 3.21
CA THR A 107 0.22 7.49 2.71
C THR A 107 -0.38 6.16 3.14
N GLY A 108 0.38 5.07 3.02
CA GLY A 108 -0.04 3.74 3.47
C GLY A 108 -0.25 3.68 4.98
N HIS A 109 0.69 4.20 5.77
CA HIS A 109 0.55 4.29 7.23
C HIS A 109 -0.65 5.14 7.65
N TYR A 110 -0.86 6.27 6.98
CA TYR A 110 -2.01 7.12 7.23
C TYR A 110 -3.33 6.40 6.96
N LEU A 111 -3.42 5.69 5.83
CA LEU A 111 -4.62 4.93 5.46
C LEU A 111 -4.93 3.86 6.51
N SER A 112 -3.93 3.07 6.95
CA SER A 112 -4.07 2.15 8.09
C SER A 112 -4.55 2.87 9.34
N GLY A 113 -3.95 4.02 9.67
CA GLY A 113 -4.28 4.80 10.86
C GLY A 113 -5.75 5.23 10.90
N ILE A 114 -6.28 5.78 9.80
CA ILE A 114 -7.68 6.22 9.73
C ILE A 114 -8.67 5.05 9.66
N ALA A 115 -8.32 3.93 9.01
CA ALA A 115 -9.14 2.72 8.97
C ALA A 115 -9.27 2.12 10.37
N LEU A 116 -8.15 1.93 11.08
CA LEU A 116 -8.12 1.41 12.45
C LEU A 116 -8.80 2.38 13.44
N ALA A 117 -8.65 3.69 13.25
CA ALA A 117 -9.36 4.69 14.04
C ALA A 117 -10.88 4.58 13.87
N PHE A 118 -11.36 4.37 12.64
CA PHE A 118 -12.78 4.08 12.40
C PHE A 118 -13.22 2.81 13.13
N ALA A 119 -12.48 1.71 12.97
CA ALA A 119 -12.80 0.44 13.63
C ALA A 119 -12.85 0.56 15.16
N ALA A 120 -11.91 1.33 15.75
CA ALA A 120 -11.82 1.52 17.19
C ALA A 120 -12.87 2.47 17.76
N THR A 121 -13.31 3.48 17.01
CA THR A 121 -14.16 4.57 17.53
C THR A 121 -15.57 4.57 16.97
N GLY A 122 -15.77 4.07 15.75
CA GLY A 122 -17.00 4.20 14.98
C GLY A 122 -17.25 5.63 14.45
N ASN A 123 -16.26 6.52 14.50
CA ASN A 123 -16.39 7.89 14.03
C ASN A 123 -16.45 7.95 12.50
N LEU A 124 -17.61 8.30 11.96
CA LEU A 124 -17.89 8.31 10.51
C LEU A 124 -16.98 9.26 9.71
N LYS A 125 -16.41 10.30 10.34
CA LYS A 125 -15.45 11.17 9.65
C LYS A 125 -14.21 10.41 9.17
N PHE A 126 -13.80 9.37 9.88
CA PHE A 126 -12.72 8.49 9.41
C PHE A 126 -13.16 7.63 8.22
N LEU A 127 -14.39 7.13 8.24
CA LEU A 127 -14.94 6.39 7.11
C LEU A 127 -14.99 7.25 5.84
N ASP A 128 -15.40 8.52 5.97
CA ASP A 128 -15.41 9.46 4.85
C ASP A 128 -13.99 9.66 4.27
N LYS A 129 -12.98 9.84 5.15
CA LYS A 129 -11.58 9.95 4.73
C LYS A 129 -11.06 8.67 4.05
N VAL A 130 -11.36 7.49 4.62
CA VAL A 130 -10.99 6.20 4.02
C VAL A 130 -11.59 6.06 2.63
N ASN A 131 -12.88 6.31 2.48
CA ASN A 131 -13.58 6.21 1.19
C ASN A 131 -12.98 7.17 0.16
N TYR A 132 -12.67 8.40 0.59
CA TYR A 132 -12.03 9.37 -0.28
C TYR A 132 -10.63 8.92 -0.73
N MET A 133 -9.78 8.52 0.21
CA MET A 133 -8.42 8.04 -0.07
C MET A 133 -8.42 6.85 -1.02
N VAL A 134 -9.25 5.84 -0.75
CA VAL A 134 -9.34 4.64 -1.59
C VAL A 134 -9.84 4.97 -3.00
N ALA A 135 -10.86 5.83 -3.12
CA ALA A 135 -11.36 6.26 -4.42
C ALA A 135 -10.31 7.01 -5.26
N GLU A 136 -9.53 7.88 -4.63
CA GLU A 136 -8.47 8.64 -5.31
C GLU A 136 -7.26 7.74 -5.67
N LEU A 137 -6.87 6.82 -4.79
CA LEU A 137 -5.84 5.82 -5.09
C LEU A 137 -6.26 4.90 -6.25
N LYS A 138 -7.55 4.54 -6.33
CA LYS A 138 -8.08 3.80 -7.47
C LYS A 138 -7.94 4.57 -8.78
N LYS A 139 -8.16 5.88 -8.78
CA LYS A 139 -7.92 6.71 -9.97
C LYS A 139 -6.45 6.70 -10.38
N CYS A 140 -5.52 6.74 -9.42
CA CYS A 140 -4.10 6.62 -9.69
C CYS A 140 -3.76 5.26 -10.31
N GLN A 141 -4.31 4.17 -9.77
CA GLN A 141 -4.13 2.82 -10.31
C GLN A 141 -4.65 2.74 -11.76
N ASP A 142 -5.83 3.30 -12.03
CA ASP A 142 -6.42 3.31 -13.37
C ASP A 142 -5.60 4.15 -14.36
N ALA A 143 -5.04 5.27 -13.89
CA ALA A 143 -4.18 6.12 -14.71
C ALA A 143 -2.87 5.38 -15.08
N PHE A 144 -2.24 4.65 -14.17
CA PHE A 144 -1.12 3.77 -14.52
C PHE A 144 -1.51 2.73 -15.56
N ALA A 145 -2.61 2.02 -15.35
CA ALA A 145 -3.10 1.00 -16.28
C ALA A 145 -3.38 1.57 -17.68
N ALA A 146 -3.93 2.79 -17.75
CA ALA A 146 -4.24 3.46 -19.02
C ALA A 146 -3.01 3.80 -19.87
N THR A 147 -1.82 3.87 -19.28
CA THR A 147 -0.58 4.12 -20.03
C THR A 147 -0.16 2.92 -20.87
N GLY A 148 -0.62 1.72 -20.56
CA GLY A 148 -0.17 0.46 -21.14
C GLY A 148 1.30 0.08 -20.85
N LYS A 149 2.00 0.86 -19.99
CA LYS A 149 3.40 0.65 -19.62
C LYS A 149 3.58 -0.15 -18.33
N TYR A 150 2.56 -0.20 -17.49
CA TYR A 150 2.61 -0.80 -16.15
C TYR A 150 1.73 -2.04 -16.08
N HIS A 151 2.08 -2.99 -15.24
CA HIS A 151 1.26 -4.16 -14.99
C HIS A 151 -0.11 -3.75 -14.45
N ARG A 152 -1.14 -4.49 -14.87
CA ARG A 152 -2.51 -4.25 -14.42
C ARG A 152 -2.59 -4.42 -12.89
N GLY A 153 -3.10 -3.39 -12.23
CA GLY A 153 -3.25 -3.37 -10.77
C GLY A 153 -2.07 -2.74 -10.03
N PHE A 154 -1.01 -2.33 -10.75
CA PHE A 154 0.10 -1.59 -10.14
C PHE A 154 -0.39 -0.30 -9.49
N LEU A 155 0.09 -0.04 -8.27
CA LEU A 155 -0.19 1.18 -7.51
C LEU A 155 1.03 1.53 -6.66
N SER A 156 1.66 2.67 -6.94
CA SER A 156 2.77 3.19 -6.16
C SER A 156 2.87 4.72 -6.32
N ALA A 157 3.71 5.35 -5.51
CA ALA A 157 4.08 6.76 -5.66
C ALA A 157 5.26 6.98 -6.63
N TYR A 158 5.70 5.94 -7.32
CA TYR A 158 6.78 5.95 -8.33
C TYR A 158 6.55 4.84 -9.36
N SER A 159 7.38 4.79 -10.42
CA SER A 159 7.24 3.81 -11.50
C SER A 159 7.65 2.39 -11.10
N GLU A 160 7.19 1.38 -11.85
CA GLU A 160 7.62 -0.03 -11.68
C GLU A 160 9.12 -0.22 -11.87
N GLU A 161 9.79 0.66 -12.59
CA GLU A 161 11.24 0.65 -12.80
C GLU A 161 12.04 0.47 -11.49
N GLN A 162 11.52 0.97 -10.37
CA GLN A 162 12.18 0.78 -9.07
C GLN A 162 12.24 -0.70 -8.64
N PHE A 163 11.29 -1.52 -9.11
CA PHE A 163 11.29 -2.96 -8.86
C PHE A 163 12.26 -3.65 -9.81
N ASP A 164 12.26 -3.27 -11.10
CA ASP A 164 13.19 -3.82 -12.11
C ASP A 164 14.65 -3.54 -11.72
N LEU A 165 14.93 -2.31 -11.25
CA LEU A 165 16.25 -1.94 -10.76
C LEU A 165 16.68 -2.77 -9.55
N LEU A 166 15.75 -3.16 -8.68
CA LEU A 166 16.05 -4.04 -7.56
C LEU A 166 16.42 -5.45 -8.03
N GLU A 167 15.72 -5.98 -9.02
CA GLU A 167 15.96 -7.33 -9.58
C GLU A 167 17.36 -7.45 -10.22
N VAL A 168 17.93 -6.34 -10.72
CA VAL A 168 19.29 -6.30 -11.27
C VAL A 168 20.34 -5.80 -10.26
N TYR A 169 20.01 -5.84 -8.98
CA TYR A 169 20.93 -5.47 -7.87
C TYR A 169 21.47 -4.04 -7.94
N THR A 170 20.71 -3.10 -8.47
CA THR A 170 21.08 -1.67 -8.45
C THR A 170 21.27 -1.18 -7.02
N LYS A 171 22.26 -0.34 -6.80
CA LYS A 171 22.64 0.13 -5.46
C LYS A 171 21.92 1.44 -5.10
N TYR A 172 21.81 1.69 -3.78
CA TYR A 172 21.49 3.01 -3.27
C TYR A 172 22.54 4.05 -3.75
N PRO A 173 22.17 5.29 -4.15
CA PRO A 173 20.85 5.91 -3.96
C PRO A 173 19.88 5.80 -5.15
N GLU A 174 20.18 5.07 -6.21
CA GLU A 174 19.32 4.95 -7.38
C GLU A 174 18.01 4.22 -7.05
N ILE A 175 18.12 3.29 -6.13
CA ILE A 175 16.99 2.54 -5.56
C ILE A 175 17.13 2.50 -4.03
N TRP A 176 16.00 2.38 -3.35
CA TRP A 176 16.01 2.18 -1.89
C TRP A 176 15.18 0.94 -1.52
N ALA A 177 13.90 1.08 -1.16
CA ALA A 177 13.10 0.00 -0.62
C ALA A 177 11.68 -0.03 -1.25
N PRO A 178 11.54 -0.35 -2.56
CA PRO A 178 10.25 -0.32 -3.25
C PRO A 178 9.23 -1.27 -2.63
N TYR A 179 9.64 -2.47 -2.21
CA TYR A 179 8.74 -3.41 -1.54
C TYR A 179 8.27 -2.94 -0.16
N TYR A 180 9.11 -2.20 0.57
CA TYR A 180 8.67 -1.59 1.83
C TYR A 180 7.53 -0.59 1.60
N THR A 181 7.68 0.29 0.62
CA THR A 181 6.64 1.28 0.30
C THR A 181 5.37 0.61 -0.21
N LEU A 182 5.51 -0.42 -1.05
CA LEU A 182 4.38 -1.23 -1.53
C LEU A 182 3.66 -1.92 -0.37
N ASP A 183 4.39 -2.52 0.57
CA ASP A 183 3.83 -3.14 1.77
C ASP A 183 2.97 -2.15 2.57
N LYS A 184 3.42 -0.90 2.72
CA LYS A 184 2.65 0.10 3.48
C LYS A 184 1.34 0.47 2.81
N ILE A 185 1.33 0.68 1.49
CA ILE A 185 0.07 0.99 0.80
C ILE A 185 -0.87 -0.23 0.77
N MET A 186 -0.34 -1.43 0.60
CA MET A 186 -1.13 -2.66 0.66
C MET A 186 -1.72 -2.89 2.05
N SER A 187 -0.96 -2.66 3.11
CA SER A 187 -1.45 -2.75 4.49
C SER A 187 -2.60 -1.77 4.74
N GLY A 188 -2.42 -0.51 4.31
CA GLY A 188 -3.49 0.50 4.45
C GLY A 188 -4.76 0.18 3.68
N LEU A 189 -4.64 -0.47 2.52
CA LEU A 189 -5.79 -0.92 1.73
C LEU A 189 -6.44 -2.20 2.30
N TYR A 190 -5.69 -2.99 3.07
CA TYR A 190 -6.18 -4.20 3.72
C TYR A 190 -6.97 -3.89 5.00
N ASP A 191 -6.52 -2.93 5.82
CA ASP A 191 -7.14 -2.53 7.08
C ASP A 191 -8.50 -1.86 6.88
#